data_0b46e89b27668111d9b93b3b88e607e6
#
_entry.id   0b46e89b27668111d9b93b3b88e607e6
#
_cell.length_a   1.000
_cell.length_b   1.000
_cell.length_c   1.000
_cell.angle_alpha   90.00
_cell.angle_beta   90.00
_cell.angle_gamma   90.00
#
_symmetry.space_group_name_H-M   'P 1'
#
loop_
_entity.id
_entity.type
_entity.pdbx_description
1 polymer ?
#
loop_
_entity_poly.entity_id
_entity_poly.type
_entity_poly.pdbx_seq_one_letter_code
_entity_poly.pdbx_strand_id
1 'polypeptide(L)'
;MGEKKASKVQFNLKNVHYAILELNGSVPSWKPPVPVPGAVNLSLEQQGEVTPFYADGIVYFQSAANNGYSGDLEMALFPDQMLIDVWGYELVEGDNVLIENANAETKPFALLFQIDGDATARHYCMYNCTGTRPGISSTTNTDVKEPQTQTSTISAVSLPSGNVFAKTKAETPDQIVNSWYQKVYEKGQYTLLKGVSVSGTAQVGETLTATVEPSGATVDYRWLVSDSAEGEYTAIPGKTESTLVLEEAQQGKFIKAEAMGKEDYVGTVLSAATTAVAAAGG
;
A
#
# COMPACT_ATOMS: atom_id res chain seq x y z
N MET A 1 0.11 -7.23 -19.88
CA MET A 1 0.83 -7.32 -18.59
C MET A 1 0.97 -8.79 -18.22
N GLY A 2 2.19 -9.29 -17.94
CA GLY A 2 2.40 -10.67 -17.50
C GLY A 2 1.77 -10.86 -16.11
N GLU A 3 1.18 -12.04 -15.89
CA GLU A 3 0.58 -12.42 -14.61
C GLU A 3 1.65 -12.40 -13.50
N LYS A 4 1.47 -11.56 -12.47
CA LYS A 4 2.39 -11.49 -11.34
C LYS A 4 2.26 -12.78 -10.51
N LYS A 5 3.36 -13.51 -10.38
CA LYS A 5 3.37 -14.76 -9.61
C LYS A 5 3.38 -14.47 -8.11
N ALA A 6 2.57 -15.20 -7.36
CA ALA A 6 2.62 -15.20 -5.91
C ALA A 6 3.92 -15.86 -5.42
N SER A 7 4.56 -15.27 -4.39
CA SER A 7 5.74 -15.84 -3.76
C SER A 7 5.43 -17.13 -3.00
N LYS A 8 6.34 -18.10 -3.04
CA LYS A 8 6.28 -19.36 -2.32
C LYS A 8 6.97 -19.30 -0.95
N VAL A 9 7.97 -18.42 -0.83
CA VAL A 9 8.75 -18.19 0.40
C VAL A 9 8.85 -16.71 0.69
N GLN A 10 9.09 -16.38 1.95
CA GLN A 10 9.26 -15.02 2.43
C GLN A 10 10.59 -14.90 3.19
N PHE A 11 11.26 -13.78 3.05
CA PHE A 11 12.52 -13.45 3.71
C PHE A 11 12.71 -11.94 3.73
N ASN A 12 13.62 -11.43 4.56
CA ASN A 12 14.07 -10.04 4.54
C ASN A 12 12.99 -9.01 4.87
N LEU A 13 12.92 -8.61 6.14
CA LEU A 13 12.10 -7.50 6.63
C LEU A 13 12.66 -6.16 6.14
N LYS A 14 11.80 -5.30 5.61
CA LYS A 14 12.16 -3.97 5.07
C LYS A 14 11.06 -2.94 5.32
N ASN A 15 11.40 -1.69 5.07
CA ASN A 15 10.45 -0.58 4.97
C ASN A 15 9.50 -0.49 6.16
N VAL A 16 10.04 -0.64 7.39
CA VAL A 16 9.25 -0.45 8.60
C VAL A 16 8.89 1.02 8.73
N HIS A 17 7.60 1.30 8.95
CA HIS A 17 7.04 2.64 9.19
C HIS A 17 6.04 2.56 10.32
N TYR A 18 5.85 3.67 11.02
CA TYR A 18 4.71 3.85 11.91
C TYR A 18 3.84 5.03 11.47
N ALA A 19 2.58 4.99 11.83
CA ALA A 19 1.65 6.11 11.60
C ALA A 19 0.76 6.25 12.84
N ILE A 20 0.81 7.39 13.51
CA ILE A 20 0.04 7.63 14.74
C ILE A 20 -1.45 7.50 14.42
N LEU A 21 -2.15 6.67 15.19
CA LEU A 21 -3.60 6.48 15.12
C LEU A 21 -4.30 7.52 15.98
N GLU A 22 -5.27 8.17 15.42
CA GLU A 22 -6.21 9.07 16.12
C GLU A 22 -7.61 8.52 15.94
N LEU A 23 -8.32 8.30 17.05
CA LEU A 23 -9.70 7.84 17.04
C LEU A 23 -10.63 9.02 17.32
N ASN A 24 -11.47 9.36 16.35
CA ASN A 24 -12.55 10.32 16.54
C ASN A 24 -13.86 9.54 16.68
N GLY A 25 -14.20 9.18 17.91
CA GLY A 25 -15.22 8.18 18.21
C GLY A 25 -14.83 6.81 17.68
N SER A 26 -15.60 6.27 16.74
CA SER A 26 -15.31 4.97 16.10
C SER A 26 -14.61 5.09 14.75
N VAL A 27 -14.31 6.31 14.31
CA VAL A 27 -13.67 6.57 13.02
C VAL A 27 -12.16 6.69 13.24
N PRO A 28 -11.36 5.75 12.69
CA PRO A 28 -9.92 5.85 12.76
C PRO A 28 -9.39 6.84 11.72
N SER A 29 -8.33 7.53 12.06
CA SER A 29 -7.51 8.29 11.13
C SER A 29 -6.04 8.14 11.49
N TRP A 30 -5.15 8.28 10.54
CA TRP A 30 -3.72 8.15 10.78
C TRP A 30 -2.98 9.36 10.25
N LYS A 31 -1.95 9.76 10.98
CA LYS A 31 -0.94 10.67 10.42
C LYS A 31 -0.19 10.01 9.28
N PRO A 32 0.47 10.77 8.40
CA PRO A 32 1.33 10.18 7.37
C PRO A 32 2.33 9.19 7.98
N PRO A 33 2.58 8.04 7.33
CA PRO A 33 3.57 7.08 7.79
C PRO A 33 4.98 7.68 7.84
N VAL A 34 5.68 7.42 8.95
CA VAL A 34 7.06 7.86 9.20
C VAL A 34 7.98 6.65 9.14
N PRO A 35 9.09 6.68 8.37
CA PRO A 35 10.00 5.56 8.25
C PRO A 35 10.78 5.28 9.53
N VAL A 36 10.99 3.99 9.83
CA VAL A 36 11.83 3.50 10.94
C VAL A 36 12.95 2.65 10.34
N PRO A 37 14.10 3.24 9.98
CA PRO A 37 15.21 2.49 9.41
C PRO A 37 15.89 1.59 10.44
N GLY A 38 16.53 0.52 9.97
CA GLY A 38 17.32 -0.36 10.84
C GLY A 38 16.53 -1.55 11.41
N ALA A 39 15.50 -2.03 10.70
CA ALA A 39 14.76 -3.22 11.10
C ALA A 39 15.66 -4.47 11.09
N VAL A 40 15.64 -5.22 12.19
CA VAL A 40 16.43 -6.44 12.38
C VAL A 40 15.49 -7.65 12.34
N ASN A 41 14.44 -7.66 13.18
CA ASN A 41 13.50 -8.77 13.28
C ASN A 41 12.10 -8.27 13.64
N LEU A 42 11.09 -8.99 13.15
CA LEU A 42 9.70 -8.82 13.55
C LEU A 42 9.08 -10.21 13.70
N SER A 43 8.61 -10.52 14.89
CA SER A 43 7.90 -11.76 15.19
C SER A 43 6.57 -11.41 15.84
N LEU A 44 5.46 -11.63 15.13
CA LEU A 44 4.11 -11.38 15.62
C LEU A 44 3.32 -12.67 15.60
N GLU A 45 2.86 -13.12 16.78
CA GLU A 45 2.06 -14.32 16.94
C GLU A 45 0.57 -13.95 17.08
N GLN A 46 -0.28 -14.71 16.41
CA GLN A 46 -1.73 -14.55 16.51
C GLN A 46 -2.18 -14.88 17.93
N GLN A 47 -3.02 -14.01 18.50
CA GLN A 47 -3.60 -14.16 19.81
C GLN A 47 -5.05 -14.61 19.70
N GLY A 48 -5.45 -15.56 20.54
CA GLY A 48 -6.81 -16.07 20.62
C GLY A 48 -6.84 -17.57 20.90
N GLU A 49 -7.87 -17.99 21.56
CA GLU A 49 -8.06 -19.37 21.96
C GLU A 49 -9.21 -20.00 21.18
N VAL A 50 -9.07 -21.32 20.97
CA VAL A 50 -10.14 -22.15 20.47
C VAL A 50 -10.88 -22.73 21.69
N THR A 51 -12.13 -22.31 21.88
CA THR A 51 -12.95 -22.76 23.01
C THR A 51 -13.93 -23.85 22.56
N PRO A 52 -13.75 -25.11 22.96
CA PRO A 52 -14.70 -26.17 22.67
C PRO A 52 -15.89 -26.11 23.63
N PHE A 53 -17.09 -26.34 23.12
CA PHE A 53 -18.29 -26.60 23.89
C PHE A 53 -18.65 -28.09 23.74
N TYR A 54 -18.80 -28.75 24.88
CA TYR A 54 -19.11 -30.18 24.95
C TYR A 54 -20.60 -30.39 25.23
N ALA A 55 -21.22 -31.30 24.47
CA ALA A 55 -22.53 -31.87 24.74
C ALA A 55 -22.52 -33.35 24.38
N ASP A 56 -23.27 -34.18 25.11
CA ASP A 56 -23.35 -35.64 24.92
C ASP A 56 -21.98 -36.35 24.91
N GLY A 57 -20.98 -35.81 25.64
CA GLY A 57 -19.64 -36.37 25.74
C GLY A 57 -18.72 -36.12 24.55
N ILE A 58 -19.13 -35.30 23.58
CA ILE A 58 -18.33 -34.91 22.40
C ILE A 58 -18.19 -33.42 22.31
N VAL A 59 -17.21 -32.95 21.52
CA VAL A 59 -17.13 -31.51 21.13
C VAL A 59 -18.31 -31.21 20.19
N TYR A 60 -19.32 -30.58 20.71
CA TYR A 60 -20.54 -30.25 20.00
C TYR A 60 -20.42 -28.95 19.17
N PHE A 61 -19.69 -27.97 19.69
CA PHE A 61 -19.42 -26.68 19.03
C PHE A 61 -18.01 -26.22 19.39
N GLN A 62 -17.37 -25.50 18.47
CA GLN A 62 -16.05 -24.95 18.68
C GLN A 62 -16.01 -23.51 18.15
N SER A 63 -15.52 -22.58 18.95
CA SER A 63 -15.33 -21.18 18.59
C SER A 63 -13.85 -20.83 18.62
N ALA A 64 -13.36 -20.10 17.62
CA ALA A 64 -12.02 -19.53 17.60
C ALA A 64 -12.11 -18.03 17.77
N ALA A 65 -11.44 -17.48 18.77
CA ALA A 65 -11.30 -16.05 18.95
C ALA A 65 -10.11 -15.51 18.14
N ASN A 66 -10.23 -14.28 17.63
CA ASN A 66 -9.11 -13.52 17.06
C ASN A 66 -8.93 -12.24 17.89
N ASN A 67 -7.96 -12.28 18.81
CA ASN A 67 -7.65 -11.16 19.72
C ASN A 67 -6.49 -10.30 19.20
N GLY A 68 -6.16 -10.44 17.91
CA GLY A 68 -5.08 -9.70 17.26
C GLY A 68 -3.75 -10.45 17.26
N TYR A 69 -2.67 -9.70 17.39
CA TYR A 69 -1.29 -10.21 17.33
C TYR A 69 -0.46 -9.59 18.45
N SER A 70 0.51 -10.35 18.96
CA SER A 70 1.50 -9.82 19.91
C SER A 70 2.87 -10.43 19.60
N GLY A 71 3.93 -9.67 19.85
CA GLY A 71 5.30 -10.13 19.66
C GLY A 71 6.29 -8.99 19.64
N ASP A 72 7.48 -9.21 19.11
CA ASP A 72 8.60 -8.31 19.25
C ASP A 72 9.02 -7.69 17.91
N LEU A 73 9.23 -6.38 17.94
CA LEU A 73 9.91 -5.62 16.91
C LEU A 73 11.32 -5.28 17.39
N GLU A 74 12.33 -5.82 16.73
CA GLU A 74 13.73 -5.57 16.99
C GLU A 74 14.30 -4.64 15.92
N MET A 75 14.89 -3.55 16.38
CA MET A 75 15.51 -2.50 15.58
C MET A 75 16.96 -2.31 15.96
N ALA A 76 17.83 -1.91 15.02
CA ALA A 76 19.18 -1.47 15.34
C ALA A 76 19.15 -0.30 16.33
N LEU A 77 18.24 0.65 16.11
CA LEU A 77 17.94 1.78 17.00
C LEU A 77 16.54 2.30 16.66
N PHE A 78 15.74 2.61 17.69
CA PHE A 78 14.50 3.36 17.48
C PHE A 78 14.80 4.84 17.29
N PRO A 79 14.29 5.49 16.21
CA PRO A 79 14.52 6.92 15.99
C PRO A 79 13.90 7.78 17.12
N ASP A 80 14.57 8.86 17.50
CA ASP A 80 14.11 9.80 18.52
C ASP A 80 12.70 10.32 18.21
N GLN A 81 12.38 10.53 16.94
CA GLN A 81 11.02 10.96 16.55
C GLN A 81 9.96 9.94 16.94
N MET A 82 10.25 8.62 16.82
CA MET A 82 9.31 7.59 17.26
C MET A 82 9.18 7.55 18.78
N LEU A 83 10.28 7.79 19.53
CA LEU A 83 10.24 7.89 20.98
C LEU A 83 9.31 9.03 21.45
N ILE A 84 9.36 10.17 20.77
CA ILE A 84 8.50 11.33 21.03
C ILE A 84 7.05 11.01 20.64
N ASP A 85 6.82 10.55 19.41
CA ASP A 85 5.48 10.42 18.85
C ASP A 85 4.67 9.30 19.49
N VAL A 86 5.31 8.14 19.75
CA VAL A 86 4.63 6.93 20.24
C VAL A 86 4.68 6.84 21.75
N TRP A 87 5.86 7.05 22.37
CA TRP A 87 6.06 6.82 23.81
C TRP A 87 6.06 8.09 24.64
N GLY A 88 5.87 9.27 23.99
CA GLY A 88 5.68 10.54 24.70
C GLY A 88 6.93 11.06 25.39
N TYR A 89 8.12 10.79 24.80
CA TYR A 89 9.34 11.45 25.25
C TYR A 89 9.24 12.95 24.99
N GLU A 90 9.74 13.74 25.91
CA GLU A 90 9.74 15.20 25.83
C GLU A 90 11.11 15.69 25.35
N LEU A 91 11.10 16.48 24.27
CA LEU A 91 12.29 17.17 23.82
C LEU A 91 12.39 18.52 24.57
N VAL A 92 13.44 18.67 25.36
CA VAL A 92 13.74 19.97 26.01
C VAL A 92 14.36 20.90 24.97
N GLU A 93 13.58 21.86 24.51
CA GLU A 93 14.04 22.86 23.56
C GLU A 93 15.18 23.71 24.18
N GLY A 94 16.24 23.90 23.44
CA GLY A 94 17.44 24.63 23.91
C GLY A 94 18.57 23.71 24.38
N ASP A 95 18.25 22.70 25.17
CA ASP A 95 19.25 21.71 25.63
C ASP A 95 19.40 20.56 24.62
N ASN A 96 18.38 20.35 23.78
CA ASN A 96 18.30 19.27 22.80
C ASN A 96 18.44 17.88 23.45
N VAL A 97 17.79 17.69 24.61
CA VAL A 97 17.78 16.47 25.41
C VAL A 97 16.39 15.87 25.43
N LEU A 98 16.31 14.54 25.25
CA LEU A 98 15.06 13.79 25.40
C LEU A 98 14.91 13.30 26.85
N ILE A 99 13.73 13.54 27.43
CA ILE A 99 13.37 13.08 28.77
C ILE A 99 12.22 12.07 28.64
N GLU A 100 12.39 10.90 29.25
CA GLU A 100 11.32 9.96 29.45
C GLU A 100 10.55 10.31 30.74
N ASN A 101 9.22 10.44 30.62
CA ASN A 101 8.34 10.65 31.74
C ASN A 101 7.49 9.37 31.97
N ALA A 102 7.54 8.82 33.18
CA ALA A 102 6.78 7.62 33.54
C ALA A 102 5.26 7.80 33.39
N ASN A 103 4.77 9.06 33.51
CA ASN A 103 3.35 9.40 33.38
C ASN A 103 2.94 9.72 31.93
N ALA A 104 3.86 9.73 30.98
CA ALA A 104 3.54 9.97 29.57
C ALA A 104 2.71 8.82 29.03
N GLU A 105 1.60 9.15 28.37
CA GLU A 105 0.74 8.17 27.70
C GLU A 105 1.33 7.76 26.38
N THR A 106 1.36 6.45 26.12
CA THR A 106 1.72 5.92 24.82
C THR A 106 0.58 6.09 23.83
N LYS A 107 0.89 6.48 22.61
CA LYS A 107 -0.11 6.63 21.56
C LYS A 107 -0.21 5.37 20.71
N PRO A 108 -1.41 4.94 20.34
CA PRO A 108 -1.57 3.85 19.40
C PRO A 108 -1.10 4.29 17.99
N PHE A 109 -0.64 3.33 17.21
CA PHE A 109 -0.11 3.57 15.87
C PHE A 109 -0.38 2.41 14.92
N ALA A 110 -0.40 2.67 13.62
CA ALA A 110 -0.30 1.61 12.63
C ALA A 110 1.17 1.26 12.40
N LEU A 111 1.47 -0.03 12.30
CA LEU A 111 2.79 -0.55 11.95
C LEU A 111 2.74 -1.08 10.52
N LEU A 112 3.52 -0.46 9.62
CA LEU A 112 3.63 -0.86 8.23
C LEU A 112 5.01 -1.45 7.99
N PHE A 113 5.07 -2.54 7.21
CA PHE A 113 6.33 -3.18 6.87
C PHE A 113 6.21 -4.00 5.59
N GLN A 114 7.37 -4.33 5.03
CA GLN A 114 7.49 -5.19 3.85
C GLN A 114 8.25 -6.45 4.20
N ILE A 115 7.78 -7.56 3.66
CA ILE A 115 8.51 -8.83 3.64
C ILE A 115 8.74 -9.19 2.18
N ASP A 116 10.00 -9.37 1.80
CA ASP A 116 10.35 -9.82 0.46
C ASP A 116 9.91 -11.27 0.23
N GLY A 117 9.72 -11.63 -1.01
CA GLY A 117 9.45 -12.99 -1.45
C GLY A 117 10.27 -13.33 -2.69
N ASP A 118 10.27 -14.61 -3.05
CA ASP A 118 10.98 -15.11 -4.24
C ASP A 118 10.44 -14.56 -5.58
N ALA A 119 9.20 -14.08 -5.61
CA ALA A 119 8.58 -13.49 -6.80
C ALA A 119 8.01 -12.10 -6.58
N THR A 120 7.33 -11.86 -5.46
CA THR A 120 6.64 -10.59 -5.17
C THR A 120 6.76 -10.27 -3.69
N ALA A 121 7.22 -9.07 -3.37
CA ALA A 121 7.20 -8.57 -2.00
C ALA A 121 5.77 -8.36 -1.51
N ARG A 122 5.55 -8.57 -0.22
CA ARG A 122 4.27 -8.29 0.45
C ARG A 122 4.42 -7.14 1.42
N HIS A 123 3.47 -6.23 1.35
CA HIS A 123 3.37 -5.10 2.25
C HIS A 123 2.28 -5.38 3.27
N TYR A 124 2.56 -5.10 4.52
CA TYR A 124 1.66 -5.32 5.64
C TYR A 124 1.37 -3.99 6.33
N CYS A 125 0.20 -3.87 6.92
CA CYS A 125 -0.20 -2.77 7.76
C CYS A 125 -1.04 -3.34 8.92
N MET A 126 -0.48 -3.33 10.14
CA MET A 126 -1.22 -3.59 11.38
C MET A 126 -1.83 -2.26 11.81
N TYR A 127 -3.16 -2.19 11.94
CA TYR A 127 -3.87 -0.92 12.04
C TYR A 127 -3.80 -0.22 13.39
N ASN A 128 -3.81 -0.99 14.48
CA ASN A 128 -3.93 -0.48 15.85
C ASN A 128 -2.95 -1.22 16.75
N CYS A 129 -1.74 -0.71 16.79
CA CYS A 129 -0.65 -1.24 17.58
C CYS A 129 -0.39 -0.37 18.81
N THR A 130 0.01 -1.00 19.89
CA THR A 130 0.68 -0.37 21.03
C THR A 130 2.02 -1.06 21.23
N GLY A 131 3.02 -0.33 21.71
CA GLY A 131 4.36 -0.88 21.94
C GLY A 131 4.88 -0.54 23.33
N THR A 132 5.63 -1.47 23.94
CA THR A 132 6.41 -1.15 25.15
C THR A 132 7.55 -0.20 24.78
N ARG A 133 7.99 0.62 25.74
CA ARG A 133 9.19 1.43 25.56
C ARG A 133 10.39 0.52 25.25
N PRO A 134 11.22 0.88 24.26
CA PRO A 134 12.41 0.10 23.92
C PRO A 134 13.37 -0.01 25.10
N GLY A 135 13.91 -1.21 25.31
CA GLY A 135 14.95 -1.43 26.31
C GLY A 135 16.27 -0.73 25.96
N ILE A 136 17.06 -0.41 26.96
CA ILE A 136 18.42 0.14 26.81
C ILE A 136 19.41 -0.96 27.18
N SER A 137 20.25 -1.35 26.22
CA SER A 137 21.31 -2.35 26.41
C SER A 137 22.58 -1.93 25.68
N SER A 138 23.72 -2.19 26.29
CA SER A 138 25.04 -2.02 25.64
C SER A 138 26.05 -2.95 26.30
N THR A 139 27.02 -3.40 25.52
CA THR A 139 28.17 -4.19 26.00
C THR A 139 29.49 -3.51 25.66
N THR A 140 30.50 -3.71 26.49
CA THR A 140 31.84 -3.21 26.21
C THR A 140 32.43 -3.94 24.98
N ASN A 141 33.08 -3.19 24.08
CA ASN A 141 33.78 -3.76 22.94
C ASN A 141 34.89 -4.71 23.42
N THR A 142 34.97 -5.84 22.75
CA THR A 142 36.12 -6.75 22.78
C THR A 142 36.99 -6.52 21.54
N ASP A 143 37.63 -7.55 21.00
CA ASP A 143 38.37 -7.48 19.75
C ASP A 143 37.49 -7.23 18.52
N VAL A 144 36.16 -7.47 18.66
CA VAL A 144 35.13 -7.27 17.62
C VAL A 144 34.08 -6.29 18.10
N LYS A 145 33.68 -5.37 17.23
CA LYS A 145 32.52 -4.46 17.49
C LYS A 145 31.24 -5.17 17.10
N GLU A 146 30.43 -5.50 18.08
CA GLU A 146 29.10 -6.09 17.86
C GLU A 146 28.02 -5.03 18.08
N PRO A 147 27.22 -4.68 17.04
CA PRO A 147 26.08 -3.79 17.19
C PRO A 147 25.08 -4.37 18.20
N GLN A 148 24.54 -3.53 19.06
CA GLN A 148 23.46 -3.90 19.96
C GLN A 148 22.13 -3.42 19.36
N THR A 149 21.07 -4.17 19.61
CA THR A 149 19.72 -3.89 19.12
C THR A 149 18.80 -3.45 20.25
N GLN A 150 17.69 -2.83 19.90
CA GLN A 150 16.61 -2.47 20.80
C GLN A 150 15.35 -3.23 20.43
N THR A 151 14.59 -3.65 21.42
CA THR A 151 13.35 -4.39 21.23
C THR A 151 12.19 -3.69 21.90
N SER A 152 11.07 -3.62 21.20
CA SER A 152 9.76 -3.22 21.72
C SER A 152 8.78 -4.35 21.50
N THR A 153 8.07 -4.76 22.55
CA THR A 153 6.97 -5.72 22.39
C THR A 153 5.75 -4.97 21.88
N ILE A 154 5.26 -5.43 20.73
CA ILE A 154 4.12 -4.84 20.01
C ILE A 154 2.88 -5.69 20.27
N SER A 155 1.77 -5.04 20.58
CA SER A 155 0.43 -5.63 20.61
C SER A 155 -0.43 -4.95 19.55
N ALA A 156 -0.97 -5.72 18.62
CA ALA A 156 -1.84 -5.24 17.55
C ALA A 156 -3.26 -5.80 17.77
N VAL A 157 -4.21 -4.92 18.01
CA VAL A 157 -5.62 -5.26 18.26
C VAL A 157 -6.51 -4.78 17.12
N SER A 158 -7.77 -5.21 17.11
CA SER A 158 -8.73 -4.77 16.10
C SER A 158 -9.11 -3.29 16.27
N LEU A 159 -9.38 -2.64 15.15
CA LEU A 159 -10.13 -1.39 15.12
C LEU A 159 -11.59 -1.60 15.57
N PRO A 160 -12.35 -0.53 15.87
CA PRO A 160 -13.80 -0.64 16.09
C PRO A 160 -14.56 -1.30 14.93
N SER A 161 -14.04 -1.23 13.71
CA SER A 161 -14.57 -1.93 12.53
C SER A 161 -14.33 -3.44 12.51
N GLY A 162 -13.52 -3.98 13.46
CA GLY A 162 -13.07 -5.37 13.49
C GLY A 162 -11.83 -5.66 12.64
N ASN A 163 -11.32 -4.71 11.86
CA ASN A 163 -10.11 -4.92 11.07
C ASN A 163 -8.86 -4.94 11.97
N VAL A 164 -7.99 -5.93 11.79
CA VAL A 164 -6.71 -6.05 12.52
C VAL A 164 -5.56 -5.62 11.65
N PHE A 165 -5.47 -6.17 10.44
CA PHE A 165 -4.40 -5.84 9.51
C PHE A 165 -4.84 -5.94 8.04
N ALA A 166 -4.08 -5.30 7.16
CA ALA A 166 -4.13 -5.50 5.71
C ALA A 166 -2.79 -6.00 5.18
N LYS A 167 -2.84 -6.76 4.09
CA LYS A 167 -1.64 -7.16 3.33
C LYS A 167 -1.91 -7.15 1.84
N THR A 168 -0.88 -6.84 1.05
CA THR A 168 -0.98 -6.91 -0.40
C THR A 168 -0.92 -8.35 -0.91
N LYS A 169 -1.48 -8.58 -2.09
CA LYS A 169 -1.37 -9.80 -2.89
C LYS A 169 -0.50 -9.52 -4.12
N ALA A 170 -0.15 -10.56 -4.88
CA ALA A 170 0.60 -10.40 -6.12
C ALA A 170 -0.16 -9.51 -7.15
N GLU A 171 -1.49 -9.64 -7.19
CA GLU A 171 -2.37 -8.92 -8.11
C GLU A 171 -2.80 -7.54 -7.60
N THR A 172 -2.33 -7.10 -6.44
CA THR A 172 -2.62 -5.74 -5.94
C THR A 172 -2.11 -4.71 -6.96
N PRO A 173 -2.95 -3.76 -7.39
CA PRO A 173 -2.55 -2.72 -8.32
C PRO A 173 -1.31 -1.96 -7.86
N ASP A 174 -0.41 -1.65 -8.81
CA ASP A 174 0.87 -0.99 -8.49
C ASP A 174 0.65 0.37 -7.82
N GLN A 175 -0.41 1.09 -8.17
CA GLN A 175 -0.75 2.37 -7.55
C GLN A 175 -1.00 2.22 -6.03
N ILE A 176 -1.68 1.15 -5.60
CA ILE A 176 -1.90 0.86 -4.18
C ILE A 176 -0.57 0.50 -3.50
N VAL A 177 0.25 -0.35 -4.15
CA VAL A 177 1.57 -0.73 -3.61
C VAL A 177 2.48 0.50 -3.46
N ASN A 178 2.53 1.36 -4.46
CA ASN A 178 3.37 2.57 -4.47
C ASN A 178 2.93 3.62 -3.44
N SER A 179 1.63 3.64 -3.09
CA SER A 179 1.11 4.55 -2.06
C SER A 179 1.14 3.98 -0.65
N TRP A 180 1.57 2.71 -0.46
CA TRP A 180 1.48 1.98 0.81
C TRP A 180 2.15 2.68 2.00
N TYR A 181 3.26 3.39 1.75
CA TYR A 181 3.99 4.14 2.76
C TYR A 181 3.74 5.65 2.73
N GLN A 182 2.77 6.12 1.93
CA GLN A 182 2.36 7.52 1.89
C GLN A 182 1.13 7.77 2.78
N LYS A 183 0.23 6.79 2.85
CA LYS A 183 -0.95 6.79 3.73
C LYS A 183 -1.31 5.37 4.13
N VAL A 184 -1.92 5.22 5.31
CA VAL A 184 -2.42 3.92 5.77
C VAL A 184 -3.56 3.46 4.85
N TYR A 185 -3.49 2.20 4.41
CA TYR A 185 -4.53 1.63 3.52
C TYR A 185 -5.83 1.41 4.29
N GLU A 186 -6.93 1.91 3.74
CA GLU A 186 -8.28 1.69 4.24
C GLU A 186 -9.17 0.99 3.22
N LYS A 187 -10.09 0.15 3.72
CA LYS A 187 -11.06 -0.53 2.85
C LYS A 187 -12.00 0.49 2.19
N GLY A 188 -12.06 0.46 0.87
CA GLY A 188 -12.92 1.38 0.09
C GLY A 188 -12.27 2.72 -0.25
N GLN A 189 -11.02 2.93 0.15
CA GLN A 189 -10.24 4.11 -0.16
C GLN A 189 -9.97 4.27 -1.67
N TYR A 190 -9.86 3.15 -2.38
CA TYR A 190 -9.56 3.15 -3.80
C TYR A 190 -10.75 2.65 -4.63
N THR A 191 -10.95 3.30 -5.78
CA THR A 191 -11.96 2.94 -6.77
C THR A 191 -11.27 2.34 -8.00
N LEU A 192 -11.63 1.11 -8.35
CA LEU A 192 -11.08 0.44 -9.54
C LEU A 192 -11.67 1.05 -10.81
N LEU A 193 -10.82 1.39 -11.78
CA LEU A 193 -11.26 1.72 -13.13
C LEU A 193 -11.91 0.49 -13.78
N LYS A 194 -13.08 0.68 -14.38
CA LYS A 194 -13.86 -0.39 -15.00
C LYS A 194 -13.64 -0.48 -16.51
N GLY A 195 -13.32 0.67 -17.13
CA GLY A 195 -13.10 0.71 -18.57
C GLY A 195 -12.76 2.12 -19.07
N VAL A 196 -12.33 2.17 -20.31
CA VAL A 196 -12.18 3.38 -21.11
C VAL A 196 -12.82 3.14 -22.47
N SER A 197 -13.57 4.09 -22.98
CA SER A 197 -14.15 4.08 -24.33
C SER A 197 -13.62 5.22 -25.15
N VAL A 198 -13.56 5.03 -26.46
CA VAL A 198 -13.17 6.07 -27.42
C VAL A 198 -14.37 6.40 -28.29
N SER A 199 -14.65 7.68 -28.44
CA SER A 199 -15.70 8.22 -29.29
C SER A 199 -15.10 9.22 -30.31
N GLY A 200 -15.81 9.49 -31.39
CA GLY A 200 -15.36 10.35 -32.49
C GLY A 200 -15.20 9.57 -33.80
N THR A 201 -14.95 10.28 -34.89
CA THR A 201 -14.74 9.69 -36.22
C THR A 201 -13.26 9.40 -36.43
N ALA A 202 -12.92 8.15 -36.75
CA ALA A 202 -11.54 7.77 -37.07
C ALA A 202 -11.14 8.24 -38.48
N GLN A 203 -10.86 9.54 -38.61
CA GLN A 203 -10.47 10.21 -39.88
C GLN A 203 -9.42 11.28 -39.58
N VAL A 204 -8.46 11.44 -40.47
CA VAL A 204 -7.42 12.49 -40.37
C VAL A 204 -8.07 13.87 -40.27
N GLY A 205 -7.64 14.67 -39.28
CA GLY A 205 -8.19 15.98 -38.93
C GLY A 205 -9.28 15.96 -37.86
N GLU A 206 -9.89 14.79 -37.63
CA GLU A 206 -10.94 14.63 -36.61
C GLU A 206 -10.35 14.36 -35.23
N THR A 207 -11.16 14.62 -34.19
CA THR A 207 -10.77 14.43 -32.80
C THR A 207 -11.43 13.19 -32.23
N LEU A 208 -10.63 12.30 -31.67
CA LEU A 208 -11.09 11.22 -30.79
C LEU A 208 -11.13 11.70 -29.35
N THR A 209 -12.13 11.22 -28.60
CA THR A 209 -12.30 11.52 -27.17
C THR A 209 -12.34 10.21 -26.37
N ALA A 210 -11.49 10.09 -25.38
CA ALA A 210 -11.47 9.00 -24.41
C ALA A 210 -12.34 9.36 -23.21
N THR A 211 -13.19 8.43 -22.77
CA THR A 211 -14.05 8.55 -21.58
C THR A 211 -13.85 7.35 -20.69
N VAL A 212 -13.58 7.59 -19.40
CA VAL A 212 -13.33 6.53 -18.40
C VAL A 212 -14.58 6.20 -17.60
N GLU A 213 -14.61 4.99 -17.08
CA GLU A 213 -15.61 4.52 -16.12
C GLU A 213 -14.91 4.10 -14.81
N PRO A 214 -15.31 4.62 -13.60
CA PRO A 214 -16.43 5.53 -13.39
C PRO A 214 -16.19 6.94 -13.94
N SER A 215 -17.28 7.61 -14.30
CA SER A 215 -17.23 9.00 -14.78
C SER A 215 -16.62 9.93 -13.73
N GLY A 216 -15.74 10.85 -14.14
CA GLY A 216 -15.04 11.76 -13.24
C GLY A 216 -13.80 11.15 -12.58
N ALA A 217 -13.40 9.93 -12.95
CA ALA A 217 -12.15 9.36 -12.45
C ALA A 217 -10.94 10.19 -12.90
N THR A 218 -10.04 10.44 -11.93
CA THR A 218 -8.73 11.06 -12.22
C THR A 218 -7.81 10.00 -12.81
N VAL A 219 -7.30 10.25 -14.01
CA VAL A 219 -6.46 9.30 -14.75
C VAL A 219 -5.38 10.01 -15.56
N ASP A 220 -4.29 9.31 -15.83
CA ASP A 220 -3.33 9.66 -16.86
C ASP A 220 -3.69 8.89 -18.15
N TYR A 221 -3.83 9.61 -19.27
CA TYR A 221 -4.12 9.01 -20.57
C TYR A 221 -2.85 8.72 -21.36
N ARG A 222 -2.95 7.70 -22.22
CA ARG A 222 -1.96 7.41 -23.23
C ARG A 222 -2.65 6.89 -24.48
N TRP A 223 -2.38 7.48 -25.62
CA TRP A 223 -2.89 7.04 -26.90
C TRP A 223 -1.92 6.06 -27.55
N LEU A 224 -2.46 5.00 -28.09
CA LEU A 224 -1.70 3.89 -28.67
C LEU A 224 -2.11 3.69 -30.13
N VAL A 225 -1.15 3.30 -30.96
CA VAL A 225 -1.32 3.09 -32.39
C VAL A 225 -0.79 1.72 -32.82
N SER A 226 -1.47 1.06 -33.76
CA SER A 226 -1.08 -0.20 -34.38
C SER A 226 -1.42 -0.22 -35.88
N ASP A 227 -0.68 -1.02 -36.66
CA ASP A 227 -0.98 -1.26 -38.06
C ASP A 227 -2.14 -2.25 -38.29
N SER A 228 -2.59 -2.95 -37.26
CA SER A 228 -3.76 -3.84 -37.30
C SER A 228 -4.57 -3.80 -36.02
N ALA A 229 -5.87 -4.10 -36.09
CA ALA A 229 -6.78 -4.05 -34.92
C ALA A 229 -6.35 -4.96 -33.78
N GLU A 230 -5.77 -6.13 -34.10
CA GLU A 230 -5.31 -7.14 -33.14
C GLU A 230 -3.78 -7.18 -33.00
N GLY A 231 -3.06 -6.19 -33.58
CA GLY A 231 -1.61 -6.11 -33.56
C GLY A 231 -1.05 -5.59 -32.24
N GLU A 232 0.27 -5.46 -32.20
CA GLU A 232 0.95 -4.78 -31.10
C GLU A 232 0.72 -3.28 -31.19
N TYR A 233 0.36 -2.69 -30.08
CA TYR A 233 0.10 -1.26 -29.94
C TYR A 233 1.29 -0.55 -29.30
N THR A 234 1.74 0.53 -29.92
CA THR A 234 2.82 1.39 -29.42
C THR A 234 2.29 2.76 -29.03
N ALA A 235 2.89 3.37 -28.03
CA ALA A 235 2.45 4.70 -27.56
C ALA A 235 2.75 5.78 -28.62
N ILE A 236 1.78 6.68 -28.83
CA ILE A 236 1.98 7.91 -29.61
C ILE A 236 2.67 8.92 -28.70
N PRO A 237 3.90 9.36 -28.98
CA PRO A 237 4.64 10.25 -28.10
C PRO A 237 3.91 11.58 -27.85
N GLY A 238 3.87 11.99 -26.56
CA GLY A 238 3.33 13.29 -26.16
C GLY A 238 1.80 13.41 -26.22
N LYS A 239 1.05 12.35 -26.55
CA LYS A 239 -0.42 12.36 -26.56
C LYS A 239 -0.96 11.78 -25.24
N THR A 240 -1.10 12.65 -24.24
CA THR A 240 -1.46 12.31 -22.85
C THR A 240 -2.79 12.92 -22.40
N GLU A 241 -3.46 13.67 -23.26
CA GLU A 241 -4.76 14.27 -22.97
C GLU A 241 -5.92 13.30 -23.22
N SER A 242 -7.10 13.60 -22.68
CA SER A 242 -8.33 12.83 -22.95
C SER A 242 -8.79 12.88 -24.41
N THR A 243 -8.20 13.74 -25.22
CA THR A 243 -8.50 13.92 -26.65
C THR A 243 -7.26 13.69 -27.52
N LEU A 244 -7.48 13.17 -28.72
CA LEU A 244 -6.45 12.99 -29.75
C LEU A 244 -6.95 13.54 -31.09
N VAL A 245 -6.28 14.54 -31.61
CA VAL A 245 -6.46 14.95 -33.01
C VAL A 245 -5.66 13.99 -33.89
N LEU A 246 -6.33 13.36 -34.86
CA LEU A 246 -5.71 12.43 -35.79
C LEU A 246 -4.94 13.16 -36.90
N GLU A 247 -3.69 12.82 -37.06
CA GLU A 247 -2.76 13.38 -38.03
C GLU A 247 -2.55 12.38 -39.20
N GLU A 248 -1.93 12.80 -40.29
CA GLU A 248 -1.62 11.93 -41.45
C GLU A 248 -0.80 10.69 -41.05
N ALA A 249 0.04 10.79 -40.03
CA ALA A 249 0.86 9.67 -39.53
C ALA A 249 0.03 8.50 -38.96
N GLN A 250 -1.23 8.72 -38.60
CA GLN A 250 -2.16 7.70 -38.12
C GLN A 250 -3.06 7.16 -39.25
N GLN A 251 -3.02 7.70 -40.49
CA GLN A 251 -3.86 7.21 -41.56
C GLN A 251 -3.63 5.71 -41.84
N GLY A 252 -4.73 4.96 -41.96
CA GLY A 252 -4.73 3.51 -42.13
C GLY A 252 -4.47 2.69 -40.89
N LYS A 253 -4.15 3.32 -39.76
CA LYS A 253 -3.83 2.66 -38.49
C LYS A 253 -5.03 2.59 -37.54
N PHE A 254 -4.90 1.76 -36.52
CA PHE A 254 -5.90 1.55 -35.47
C PHE A 254 -5.42 2.24 -34.19
N ILE A 255 -6.35 2.88 -33.50
CA ILE A 255 -6.06 3.68 -32.29
C ILE A 255 -6.76 3.04 -31.09
N LYS A 256 -6.05 3.02 -29.95
CA LYS A 256 -6.61 2.73 -28.64
C LYS A 256 -6.26 3.83 -27.67
N ALA A 257 -7.13 4.05 -26.68
CA ALA A 257 -6.80 4.83 -25.49
C ALA A 257 -6.49 3.87 -24.34
N GLU A 258 -5.45 4.17 -23.60
CA GLU A 258 -5.13 3.59 -22.31
C GLU A 258 -5.36 4.65 -21.24
N ALA A 259 -6.02 4.27 -20.15
CA ALA A 259 -6.19 5.13 -18.99
C ALA A 259 -5.63 4.42 -17.74
N MET A 260 -4.77 5.12 -17.00
CA MET A 260 -4.18 4.70 -15.73
C MET A 260 -4.77 5.51 -14.61
N GLY A 261 -5.31 4.84 -13.59
CA GLY A 261 -5.87 5.48 -12.40
C GLY A 261 -4.82 6.30 -11.65
N LYS A 262 -5.27 7.41 -11.07
CA LYS A 262 -4.47 8.34 -10.29
C LYS A 262 -5.22 8.71 -9.02
N GLU A 263 -4.47 9.10 -7.97
CA GLU A 263 -5.04 9.43 -6.65
C GLU A 263 -5.81 8.25 -6.06
N ASP A 264 -7.12 8.40 -5.84
CA ASP A 264 -7.98 7.36 -5.28
C ASP A 264 -8.54 6.39 -6.33
N TYR A 265 -8.14 6.54 -7.60
CA TYR A 265 -8.49 5.61 -8.67
C TYR A 265 -7.31 4.73 -9.01
N VAL A 266 -7.58 3.43 -9.21
CA VAL A 266 -6.54 2.42 -9.45
C VAL A 266 -6.90 1.52 -10.61
N GLY A 267 -5.87 0.93 -11.20
CA GLY A 267 -5.98 0.04 -12.36
C GLY A 267 -5.59 0.74 -13.66
N THR A 268 -5.34 -0.07 -14.67
CA THR A 268 -5.07 0.36 -16.04
C THR A 268 -6.08 -0.31 -16.95
N VAL A 269 -6.74 0.46 -17.78
CA VAL A 269 -7.78 -0.01 -18.71
C VAL A 269 -7.45 0.43 -20.14
N LEU A 270 -7.80 -0.43 -21.10
CA LEU A 270 -7.60 -0.20 -22.53
C LEU A 270 -8.96 -0.17 -23.23
N SER A 271 -9.12 0.75 -24.19
CA SER A 271 -10.29 0.78 -25.06
C SER A 271 -10.28 -0.34 -26.10
N ALA A 272 -11.43 -0.60 -26.71
CA ALA A 272 -11.48 -1.26 -27.99
C ALA A 272 -10.67 -0.45 -29.03
N ALA A 273 -10.19 -1.12 -30.08
CA ALA A 273 -9.58 -0.46 -31.21
C ALA A 273 -10.65 0.34 -32.00
N THR A 274 -10.25 1.50 -32.54
CA THR A 274 -11.06 2.19 -33.54
C THR A 274 -11.15 1.37 -34.83
N THR A 275 -11.97 1.77 -35.78
CA THR A 275 -11.77 1.41 -37.20
C THR A 275 -10.44 1.99 -37.70
N ALA A 276 -9.95 1.50 -38.82
CA ALA A 276 -8.78 2.11 -39.48
C ALA A 276 -9.05 3.59 -39.75
N VAL A 277 -8.09 4.44 -39.43
CA VAL A 277 -8.19 5.90 -39.63
C VAL A 277 -8.31 6.22 -41.10
N ALA A 278 -9.40 6.80 -41.55
CA ALA A 278 -9.65 7.23 -42.94
C ALA A 278 -8.78 8.45 -43.30
N ALA A 279 -8.56 8.66 -44.60
CA ALA A 279 -7.94 9.88 -45.10
C ALA A 279 -8.78 11.13 -44.73
N ALA A 280 -8.16 12.31 -44.77
CA ALA A 280 -8.89 13.57 -44.61
C ALA A 280 -10.04 13.65 -45.60
N GLY A 281 -11.20 14.12 -45.14
CA GLY A 281 -12.31 14.41 -46.04
C GLY A 281 -11.94 15.56 -46.97
N GLY A 282 -12.06 15.32 -48.26
CA GLY A 282 -11.85 16.34 -49.28
C GLY A 282 -12.98 17.39 -49.29
#